data_d4b9a4e7c1bd68bb342867f489c02055
#
_entry.id   d4b9a4e7c1bd68bb342867f489c02055
#
_cell.length_a   1.000
_cell.length_b   1.000
_cell.length_c   1.000
_cell.angle_alpha   90.00
_cell.angle_beta   90.00
_cell.angle_gamma   90.00
#
_symmetry.space_group_name_H-M   'P 1'
#
loop_
_entity.id
_entity.type
_entity.pdbx_description
1 polymer ?
#
loop_
_entity_poly.entity_id
_entity_poly.type
_entity_poly.pdbx_seq_one_letter_code
_entity_poly.pdbx_strand_id
1 'polypeptide(L)' 'TSIIINAANEILVNEFLKKKLPFLNINKHIFAIMRDRNYKKYAIKNPKNIKDILKIDNWAKSVIKKKL' A
#
# COMPACT_ATOMS: atom_id res chain seq x y z
N THR A 1 -12.13 -2.15 4.29
CA THR A 1 -10.73 -2.30 3.95
C THR A 1 -10.13 -0.96 3.55
N SER A 2 -8.95 -0.68 4.05
CA SER A 2 -8.27 0.58 3.82
C SER A 2 -7.83 0.72 2.36
N ILE A 3 -7.93 1.94 1.82
CA ILE A 3 -7.40 2.26 0.50
C ILE A 3 -5.90 1.94 0.44
N ILE A 4 -5.19 2.22 1.53
CA ILE A 4 -3.75 1.99 1.63
C ILE A 4 -3.44 0.50 1.48
N ILE A 5 -4.13 -0.34 2.22
CA ILE A 5 -3.88 -1.79 2.19
C ILE A 5 -4.27 -2.36 0.83
N ASN A 6 -5.38 -1.92 0.24
CA ASN A 6 -5.77 -2.37 -1.09
C ASN A 6 -4.73 -2.00 -2.15
N ALA A 7 -4.23 -0.77 -2.11
CA ALA A 7 -3.23 -0.31 -3.07
C ALA A 7 -1.92 -1.07 -2.91
N ALA A 8 -1.47 -1.26 -1.67
CA ALA A 8 -0.26 -2.01 -1.37
C ALA A 8 -0.39 -3.46 -1.85
N ASN A 9 -1.52 -4.08 -1.55
CA ASN A 9 -1.77 -5.47 -1.92
C ASN A 9 -1.77 -5.66 -3.44
N GLU A 10 -2.32 -4.71 -4.18
CA GLU A 10 -2.34 -4.76 -5.65
C GLU A 10 -0.92 -4.83 -6.22
N ILE A 11 -0.03 -3.99 -5.72
CA ILE A 11 1.38 -3.99 -6.15
C ILE A 11 2.06 -5.30 -5.76
N LEU A 12 1.86 -5.74 -4.52
CA LEU A 12 2.53 -6.93 -4.00
C LEU A 12 2.07 -8.21 -4.70
N VAL A 13 0.77 -8.33 -4.98
CA VAL A 13 0.24 -9.48 -5.71
C VAL A 13 0.80 -9.51 -7.13
N ASN A 14 0.89 -8.35 -7.79
CA ASN A 14 1.49 -8.26 -9.12
C ASN A 14 2.94 -8.76 -9.10
N GLU A 15 3.73 -8.35 -8.11
CA GLU A 15 5.12 -8.80 -8.00
C GLU A 15 5.21 -10.29 -7.71
N PHE A 16 4.29 -10.82 -6.90
CA PHE A 16 4.22 -12.24 -6.63
C PHE A 16 3.92 -13.03 -7.92
N LEU A 17 2.95 -12.57 -8.70
CA LEU A 17 2.57 -13.24 -9.94
C LEU A 17 3.68 -13.23 -10.99
N LYS A 18 4.53 -12.20 -10.94
CA LYS A 18 5.73 -12.12 -11.81
C LYS A 18 6.90 -12.93 -11.25
N LYS A 19 6.69 -13.65 -10.15
CA LYS A 19 7.72 -14.46 -9.47
C LYS A 19 8.91 -13.66 -8.96
N LYS A 20 8.69 -12.36 -8.70
CA LYS A 20 9.72 -11.47 -8.17
C LYS A 20 9.66 -11.35 -6.65
N LEU A 21 8.57 -11.80 -6.03
CA LEU A 21 8.36 -11.66 -4.61
C LEU A 21 7.81 -12.97 -4.04
N PRO A 22 8.47 -13.58 -3.03
CA PRO A 22 7.92 -14.74 -2.36
C PRO A 22 6.59 -14.44 -1.67
N PHE A 23 5.68 -15.40 -1.68
CA PHE A 23 4.35 -15.25 -1.09
C PHE A 23 4.39 -14.71 0.34
N LEU A 24 5.30 -15.25 1.17
CA LEU A 24 5.42 -14.85 2.57
C LEU A 24 5.84 -13.39 2.75
N ASN A 25 6.49 -12.82 1.76
CA ASN A 25 6.95 -11.43 1.84
C ASN A 25 5.82 -10.42 1.62
N ILE A 26 4.68 -10.85 1.07
CA ILE A 26 3.53 -9.97 0.90
C ILE A 26 3.11 -9.41 2.26
N ASN A 27 2.92 -10.27 3.25
CA ASN A 27 2.52 -9.83 4.59
C ASN A 27 3.58 -8.94 5.25
N LYS A 28 4.86 -9.24 5.05
CA LYS A 28 5.94 -8.42 5.59
C LYS A 28 5.85 -6.99 5.08
N HIS A 29 5.59 -6.82 3.80
CA HIS A 29 5.48 -5.48 3.21
C HIS A 29 4.21 -4.77 3.68
N ILE A 30 3.10 -5.49 3.84
CA ILE A 30 1.87 -4.92 4.38
C ILE A 30 2.12 -4.38 5.79
N PHE A 31 2.74 -5.18 6.66
CA PHE A 31 3.06 -4.73 8.01
C PHE A 31 4.04 -3.55 8.01
N ALA A 32 4.98 -3.54 7.07
CA ALA A 32 5.94 -2.44 6.97
C ALA A 32 5.25 -1.12 6.63
N ILE A 33 4.28 -1.12 5.72
CA ILE A 33 3.57 0.11 5.38
C ILE A 33 2.70 0.58 6.54
N MET A 34 2.12 -0.35 7.30
CA MET A 34 1.33 -0.01 8.48
C MET A 34 2.17 0.65 9.58
N ARG A 35 3.47 0.39 9.60
CA ARG A 35 4.41 1.01 10.55
C ARG A 35 5.06 2.27 10.03
N ASP A 36 4.79 2.65 8.79
CA ASP A 36 5.30 3.89 8.24
C ASP A 36 4.74 5.07 9.02
N ARG A 37 5.59 6.09 9.27
CA ARG A 37 5.20 7.25 10.07
C ARG A 37 4.01 8.01 9.48
N ASN A 38 3.83 7.93 8.18
CA ASN A 38 2.74 8.63 7.49
C ASN A 38 1.48 7.79 7.35
N TYR A 39 1.52 6.52 7.78
CA TYR A 39 0.37 5.63 7.65
C TYR A 39 -0.87 6.19 8.35
N LYS A 40 -0.72 6.61 9.61
CA LYS A 40 -1.86 7.15 10.38
C LYS A 40 -2.45 8.39 9.72
N LYS A 41 -1.60 9.24 9.18
CA LYS A 41 -2.04 10.46 8.51
C LYS A 41 -3.01 10.16 7.37
N TYR A 42 -2.71 9.14 6.57
CA TYR A 42 -3.52 8.78 5.42
C TYR A 42 -4.66 7.82 5.78
N ALA A 43 -4.46 6.97 6.78
CA ALA A 43 -5.47 6.00 7.20
C ALA A 43 -6.66 6.66 7.89
N ILE A 44 -6.44 7.75 8.63
CA ILE A 44 -7.48 8.46 9.37
C ILE A 44 -8.32 9.34 8.43
N LYS A 45 -7.75 9.75 7.28
CA LYS A 45 -8.44 10.62 6.35
C LYS A 45 -9.64 9.91 5.74
N ASN A 46 -10.81 10.55 5.87
CA ASN A 46 -11.98 10.12 5.14
C ASN A 46 -11.94 10.78 3.76
N PRO A 47 -11.75 10.02 2.68
CA PRO A 47 -11.71 10.63 1.37
C PRO A 47 -13.07 11.23 1.03
N LYS A 48 -13.08 12.48 0.61
CA LYS A 48 -14.31 13.20 0.28
C LYS A 48 -14.62 13.22 -1.21
N ASN A 49 -13.62 12.87 -2.02
CA ASN A 49 -13.77 12.88 -3.47
C ASN A 49 -12.73 11.96 -4.11
N ILE A 50 -12.82 11.82 -5.42
CA ILE A 50 -11.90 10.95 -6.18
C ILE A 50 -10.45 11.40 -6.05
N LYS A 51 -10.20 12.71 -6.00
CA LYS A 51 -8.83 13.22 -5.86
C LYS A 51 -8.18 12.74 -4.56
N ASP A 52 -8.94 12.74 -3.46
CA ASP A 52 -8.42 12.26 -2.18
C ASP A 52 -8.11 10.77 -2.23
N ILE A 53 -8.98 9.99 -2.86
CA ILE A 53 -8.78 8.56 -3.03
C ILE A 53 -7.50 8.28 -3.82
N LEU A 54 -7.32 8.98 -4.94
CA LEU A 54 -6.14 8.82 -5.78
C LEU A 54 -4.86 9.23 -5.06
N LYS A 55 -4.93 10.27 -4.25
CA LYS A 55 -3.78 10.73 -3.48
C LYS A 55 -3.32 9.67 -2.49
N ILE A 56 -4.24 9.08 -1.76
CA ILE A 56 -3.94 8.02 -0.79
C ILE A 56 -3.42 6.78 -1.51
N ASP A 57 -4.07 6.38 -2.59
CA ASP A 57 -3.66 5.24 -3.40
C ASP A 57 -2.24 5.42 -3.93
N ASN A 58 -1.94 6.59 -4.50
CA ASN A 58 -0.62 6.88 -5.04
C ASN A 58 0.46 6.88 -3.98
N TRP A 59 0.16 7.43 -2.80
CA TRP A 59 1.10 7.41 -1.69
C TRP A 59 1.44 5.97 -1.29
N ALA A 60 0.42 5.14 -1.12
CA ALA A 60 0.62 3.75 -0.72
C ALA A 60 1.46 2.98 -1.75
N LYS A 61 1.15 3.14 -3.02
CA LYS A 61 1.91 2.49 -4.10
C LYS A 61 3.36 2.95 -4.13
N SER A 62 3.59 4.24 -3.92
CA SER A 62 4.94 4.81 -3.88
C SER A 62 5.76 4.20 -2.74
N VAL A 63 5.16 4.10 -1.55
CA VAL A 63 5.85 3.54 -0.38
C VAL A 63 6.20 2.07 -0.62
N ILE A 64 5.28 1.28 -1.15
CA ILE A 64 5.52 -0.14 -1.42
C ILE A 64 6.62 -0.30 -2.47
N LYS A 65 6.61 0.47 -3.54
CA LYS A 65 7.64 0.39 -4.59
C LYS A 65 9.03 0.69 -4.04
N LYS A 66 9.14 1.60 -3.09
CA LYS A 66 10.42 1.90 -2.45
C LYS A 66 10.93 0.75 -1.59
N LYS A 67 10.03 -0.06 -1.06
CA LYS A 67 10.40 -1.19 -0.21
C LYS A 67 10.74 -2.44 -1.04
N LEU A 68 10.35 -2.48 -2.29
CA LEU A 68 10.71 -3.55 -3.20
C LEU A 68 12.12 -3.32 -3.75
#